data_0b751565f6e444b75bccabb8891bf3d2
#
_entry.id   0b751565f6e444b75bccabb8891bf3d2
#
_cell.length_a   1.000
_cell.length_b   1.000
_cell.length_c   1.000
_cell.angle_alpha   90.00
_cell.angle_beta   90.00
_cell.angle_gamma   90.00
#
_symmetry.space_group_name_H-M   'P 1'
#
loop_
_entity.id
_entity.type
_entity.pdbx_description
1 polymer ?
#
loop_
_entity_poly.entity_id
_entity_poly.type
_entity_poly.pdbx_seq_one_letter_code
_entity_poly.pdbx_strand_id
1 'polypeptide(L)'
;MGNISTPPTPSQNSGGSLPQPPSHRERDDNYAKVITQLAPRWRVIICKDGIQWILQQRSVPFPNTGTWSGKSYSTTRDALIAACSDRGLLSEPSEEQLLDALPSSFREYAKEHSRS
;
A
#
# COMPACT_ATOMS: atom_id res chain seq x y z
N MET A 1 32.62 -27.84 6.84
CA MET A 1 32.21 -27.65 6.61
C MET A 1 31.89 -27.54 6.43
N GLY A 2 31.48 -27.32 6.46
CA GLY A 2 30.80 -27.02 5.96
C GLY A 2 30.36 -26.70 5.98
N ASN A 3 30.24 -26.63 5.88
CA ASN A 3 29.60 -26.18 5.72
C ASN A 3 29.26 -25.69 5.85
N ILE A 4 29.30 -25.71 5.92
CA ILE A 4 28.86 -25.17 5.78
C ILE A 4 28.43 -24.81 5.86
N SER A 5 28.28 -24.76 5.84
CA SER A 5 27.59 -24.30 5.59
C SER A 5 27.10 -24.05 5.59
N THR A 6 27.03 -23.96 5.53
CA THR A 6 26.31 -23.61 5.22
C THR A 6 25.79 -23.44 5.24
N PRO A 7 25.65 -23.55 5.19
CA PRO A 7 24.85 -23.14 4.98
C PRO A 7 24.39 -22.99 5.03
N PRO A 8 24.00 -23.00 4.91
CA PRO A 8 23.15 -22.62 4.68
C PRO A 8 22.62 -22.36 4.65
N THR A 9 22.36 -22.21 4.64
CA THR A 9 21.56 -21.80 4.35
C THR A 9 20.96 -21.48 4.37
N PRO A 10 20.70 -21.55 4.42
CA PRO A 10 19.89 -20.95 4.31
C PRO A 10 19.42 -20.54 4.44
N SER A 11 19.21 -20.51 4.47
CA SER A 11 18.53 -19.98 4.33
C SER A 11 18.17 -19.53 4.56
N GLN A 12 18.13 -19.44 4.56
CA GLN A 12 17.74 -18.88 4.47
C GLN A 12 17.23 -18.40 4.75
N ASN A 13 17.20 -18.22 4.81
CA ASN A 13 16.69 -17.55 4.73
C ASN A 13 16.32 -16.97 5.09
N SER A 14 16.14 -17.19 5.34
CA SER A 14 15.84 -16.37 5.33
C SER A 14 15.86 -15.78 5.37
N GLY A 15 15.98 -15.84 5.47
CA GLY A 15 16.01 -15.08 5.26
C GLY A 15 16.36 -14.59 4.54
N GLY A 16 17.25 -14.63 4.48
CA GLY A 16 17.83 -13.81 3.68
C GLY A 16 17.33 -13.81 2.55
N SER A 17 16.96 -13.96 2.53
CA SER A 17 16.27 -14.19 1.49
C SER A 17 16.21 -13.19 0.47
N LEU A 18 15.87 -13.57 -0.67
CA LEU A 18 15.65 -12.70 -1.78
C LEU A 18 14.38 -11.94 -1.57
N PRO A 19 14.34 -10.67 -2.00
CA PRO A 19 13.10 -9.91 -1.91
C PRO A 19 11.99 -10.61 -2.69
N GLN A 20 10.81 -10.56 -2.13
CA GLN A 20 9.64 -11.06 -2.82
C GLN A 20 9.26 -10.13 -3.96
N PRO A 21 8.83 -10.63 -5.12
CA PRO A 21 8.29 -9.74 -6.14
C PRO A 21 7.02 -9.08 -5.63
N PRO A 22 6.71 -7.87 -6.10
CA PRO A 22 5.47 -7.21 -5.69
C PRO A 22 4.25 -8.05 -6.03
N SER A 23 3.28 -8.03 -5.12
CA SER A 23 2.05 -8.79 -5.30
C SER A 23 1.05 -8.00 -6.13
N HIS A 24 0.22 -8.71 -6.88
CA HIS A 24 -0.91 -8.12 -7.59
C HIS A 24 -2.22 -8.27 -6.82
N ARG A 25 -2.15 -8.75 -5.58
CA ARG A 25 -3.33 -8.91 -4.74
C ARG A 25 -3.43 -7.74 -3.76
N GLU A 26 -4.55 -7.03 -3.82
CA GLU A 26 -4.75 -5.84 -2.99
C GLU A 26 -4.68 -6.14 -1.50
N ARG A 27 -4.96 -7.35 -1.08
CA ARG A 27 -4.96 -7.71 0.35
C ARG A 27 -3.59 -8.05 0.91
N ASP A 28 -2.58 -8.18 0.06
CA ASP A 28 -1.24 -8.57 0.51
C ASP A 28 -0.43 -7.37 0.98
N ASP A 29 0.42 -7.58 1.98
CA ASP A 29 1.28 -6.52 2.49
C ASP A 29 2.21 -5.96 1.43
N ASN A 30 2.64 -6.79 0.50
CA ASN A 30 3.57 -6.38 -0.55
C ASN A 30 2.87 -6.03 -1.87
N TYR A 31 1.62 -5.59 -1.80
CA TYR A 31 0.90 -5.15 -3.00
C TYR A 31 1.70 -4.05 -3.71
N ALA A 32 1.78 -4.15 -5.04
CA ALA A 32 2.67 -3.31 -5.83
C ALA A 32 2.24 -1.84 -5.92
N LYS A 33 0.96 -1.55 -5.77
CA LYS A 33 0.42 -0.22 -6.11
C LYS A 33 -0.03 0.54 -4.86
N VAL A 34 0.81 0.54 -3.83
CA VAL A 34 0.55 1.33 -2.63
C VAL A 34 1.05 2.75 -2.86
N ILE A 35 0.19 3.74 -2.62
CA ILE A 35 0.56 5.15 -2.72
C ILE A 35 1.25 5.60 -1.44
N THR A 36 0.63 5.32 -0.29
CA THR A 36 1.19 5.73 0.98
C THR A 36 0.56 4.93 2.11
N GLN A 37 1.34 4.70 3.15
CA GLN A 37 0.83 4.11 4.39
C GLN A 37 0.64 5.23 5.40
N LEU A 38 -0.60 5.46 5.81
CA LEU A 38 -0.94 6.58 6.67
C LEU A 38 -0.81 6.26 8.15
N ALA A 39 -0.91 4.97 8.49
CA ALA A 39 -0.81 4.49 9.87
C ALA A 39 -0.47 3.01 9.81
N PRO A 40 -0.11 2.39 10.95
CA PRO A 40 0.29 0.97 10.91
C PRO A 40 -0.76 0.05 10.30
N ARG A 41 -2.04 0.41 10.39
CA ARG A 41 -3.10 -0.42 9.86
C ARG A 41 -3.90 0.24 8.74
N TRP A 42 -3.40 1.35 8.18
CA TRP A 42 -4.14 2.09 7.15
C TRP A 42 -3.21 2.49 6.01
N ARG A 43 -3.67 2.29 4.79
CA ARG A 43 -2.92 2.71 3.61
C ARG A 43 -3.85 3.07 2.47
N VAL A 44 -3.33 3.84 1.52
CA VAL A 44 -4.04 4.17 0.29
C VAL A 44 -3.37 3.44 -0.86
N ILE A 45 -4.16 2.78 -1.67
CA ILE A 45 -3.66 2.05 -2.83
C ILE A 45 -4.40 2.47 -4.10
N ILE A 46 -3.81 2.13 -5.24
CA ILE A 46 -4.50 2.12 -6.52
C ILE A 46 -5.12 0.74 -6.66
N CYS A 47 -6.40 0.66 -7.03
CA CYS A 47 -7.03 -0.64 -7.18
C CYS A 47 -6.35 -1.44 -8.31
N LYS A 48 -6.47 -2.75 -8.25
CA LYS A 48 -5.77 -3.61 -9.21
C LYS A 48 -6.19 -3.34 -10.65
N ASP A 49 -7.41 -2.88 -10.84
CA ASP A 49 -7.94 -2.58 -12.17
C ASP A 49 -7.61 -1.17 -12.64
N GLY A 50 -6.99 -0.35 -11.79
CA GLY A 50 -6.56 0.98 -12.19
C GLY A 50 -7.68 1.97 -12.46
N ILE A 51 -8.76 1.91 -11.66
CA ILE A 51 -9.91 2.77 -11.88
C ILE A 51 -10.26 3.66 -10.69
N GLN A 52 -9.62 3.43 -9.53
CA GLN A 52 -9.95 4.22 -8.34
C GLN A 52 -8.87 4.06 -7.28
N TRP A 53 -8.89 4.95 -6.30
CA TRP A 53 -8.09 4.80 -5.10
C TRP A 53 -8.90 4.06 -4.04
N ILE A 54 -8.22 3.29 -3.20
CA ILE A 54 -8.86 2.56 -2.11
C ILE A 54 -8.13 2.89 -0.81
N LEU A 55 -8.89 3.28 0.21
CA LEU A 55 -8.38 3.35 1.57
C LEU A 55 -8.58 1.99 2.20
N GLN A 56 -7.49 1.36 2.63
CA GLN A 56 -7.52 0.01 3.19
C GLN A 56 -7.15 -0.01 4.66
N GLN A 57 -7.71 -0.97 5.38
CA GLN A 57 -7.35 -1.25 6.76
C GLN A 57 -6.82 -2.67 6.87
N ARG A 58 -5.73 -2.84 7.62
CA ARG A 58 -5.19 -4.16 7.88
C ARG A 58 -5.93 -4.79 9.05
N SER A 59 -6.19 -6.09 8.97
CA SER A 59 -7.03 -6.79 9.95
C SER A 59 -6.42 -6.80 11.35
N VAL A 60 -5.09 -6.84 11.44
CA VAL A 60 -4.38 -6.82 12.73
C VAL A 60 -3.12 -6.00 12.57
N PRO A 61 -2.55 -5.48 13.69
CA PRO A 61 -1.29 -4.75 13.61
C PRO A 61 -0.12 -5.67 13.26
N PHE A 62 0.90 -5.10 12.61
CA PHE A 62 2.16 -5.78 12.47
C PHE A 62 2.74 -6.06 13.86
N PRO A 63 3.50 -7.15 14.04
CA PRO A 63 3.98 -8.10 13.03
C PRO A 63 3.08 -9.30 12.83
N ASN A 64 1.88 -9.30 13.39
CA ASN A 64 0.97 -10.42 13.22
C ASN A 64 0.55 -10.55 11.77
N THR A 65 0.29 -11.77 11.34
CA THR A 65 -0.17 -12.01 9.98
C THR A 65 -1.57 -11.46 9.80
N GLY A 66 -1.74 -10.63 8.79
CA GLY A 66 -3.03 -10.01 8.53
C GLY A 66 -3.23 -9.77 7.05
N THR A 67 -4.44 -9.29 6.73
CA THR A 67 -4.79 -8.94 5.36
C THR A 67 -5.40 -7.55 5.32
N TRP A 68 -5.31 -6.93 4.16
CA TRP A 68 -5.86 -5.59 3.93
C TRP A 68 -7.22 -5.70 3.28
N SER A 69 -8.15 -4.87 3.71
CA SER A 69 -9.48 -4.82 3.12
C SER A 69 -9.85 -3.38 2.82
N GLY A 70 -10.61 -3.18 1.73
CA GLY A 70 -11.05 -1.86 1.33
C GLY A 70 -12.12 -1.32 2.26
N LYS A 71 -11.94 -0.09 2.70
CA LYS A 71 -12.90 0.59 3.58
C LYS A 71 -13.55 1.77 2.89
N SER A 72 -12.89 2.38 1.92
CA SER A 72 -13.46 3.48 1.16
C SER A 72 -12.89 3.47 -0.25
N TYR A 73 -13.73 3.69 -1.23
CA TYR A 73 -13.38 3.65 -2.64
C TYR A 73 -13.66 5.02 -3.23
N SER A 74 -12.65 5.65 -3.82
CA SER A 74 -12.75 7.05 -4.24
C SER A 74 -12.20 7.23 -5.64
N THR A 75 -12.95 7.94 -6.47
CA THR A 75 -12.49 8.33 -7.81
C THR A 75 -12.10 9.79 -7.86
N THR A 76 -12.27 10.54 -6.77
CA THR A 76 -11.85 11.93 -6.70
C THR A 76 -10.93 12.12 -5.50
N ARG A 77 -10.01 13.10 -5.64
CA ARG A 77 -9.09 13.44 -4.57
C ARG A 77 -9.85 13.91 -3.33
N ASP A 78 -10.87 14.73 -3.52
CA ASP A 78 -11.61 15.28 -2.38
C ASP A 78 -12.30 14.18 -1.60
N ALA A 79 -12.88 13.20 -2.28
CA ALA A 79 -13.53 12.08 -1.60
C ALA A 79 -12.50 11.25 -0.83
N LEU A 80 -11.32 11.04 -1.40
CA LEU A 80 -10.26 10.30 -0.74
C LEU A 80 -9.79 11.02 0.52
N ILE A 81 -9.56 12.33 0.41
CA ILE A 81 -9.13 13.12 1.55
C ILE A 81 -10.19 13.11 2.65
N ALA A 82 -11.46 13.26 2.28
CA ALA A 82 -12.55 13.23 3.25
C ALA A 82 -12.60 11.89 3.97
N ALA A 83 -12.43 10.78 3.24
CA ALA A 83 -12.45 9.46 3.85
C ALA A 83 -11.31 9.29 4.86
N CYS A 84 -10.13 9.78 4.54
CA CYS A 84 -8.98 9.72 5.44
C CYS A 84 -9.17 10.64 6.63
N SER A 85 -9.68 11.84 6.39
CA SER A 85 -9.89 12.81 7.46
C SER A 85 -10.95 12.33 8.45
N ASP A 86 -12.01 11.71 7.94
CA ASP A 86 -13.08 11.19 8.80
C ASP A 86 -12.58 10.14 9.77
N ARG A 87 -11.48 9.49 9.46
CA ARG A 87 -10.90 8.46 10.31
C ARG A 87 -9.69 8.93 11.10
N GLY A 88 -9.42 10.24 11.07
CA GLY A 88 -8.31 10.80 11.81
C GLY A 88 -6.94 10.41 11.28
N LEU A 89 -6.84 10.13 9.99
CA LEU A 89 -5.60 9.62 9.41
C LEU A 89 -4.69 10.71 8.87
N LEU A 90 -5.14 11.96 8.86
CA LEU A 90 -4.37 13.09 8.33
C LEU A 90 -3.86 13.98 9.45
N SER A 91 -3.29 13.36 10.49
CA SER A 91 -2.76 14.10 11.62
C SER A 91 -1.40 14.73 11.31
N GLU A 92 -0.69 14.21 10.31
CA GLU A 92 0.61 14.74 9.91
C GLU A 92 0.43 15.60 8.67
N PRO A 93 0.99 16.83 8.68
CA PRO A 93 0.87 17.69 7.48
C PRO A 93 1.45 17.06 6.22
N SER A 94 2.49 16.23 6.36
CA SER A 94 3.10 15.61 5.20
C SER A 94 2.14 14.63 4.51
N GLU A 95 1.29 13.95 5.28
CA GLU A 95 0.31 13.03 4.71
C GLU A 95 -0.76 13.78 3.94
N GLU A 96 -1.23 14.88 4.51
CA GLU A 96 -2.23 15.70 3.84
C GLU A 96 -1.66 16.29 2.55
N GLN A 97 -0.42 16.78 2.60
CA GLN A 97 0.23 17.35 1.43
C GLN A 97 0.40 16.32 0.32
N LEU A 98 0.73 15.09 0.70
CA LEU A 98 0.89 14.02 -0.28
C LEU A 98 -0.42 13.77 -1.03
N LEU A 99 -1.53 13.73 -0.31
CA LEU A 99 -2.84 13.51 -0.93
C LEU A 99 -3.28 14.74 -1.73
N ASP A 100 -2.99 15.94 -1.22
CA ASP A 100 -3.33 17.17 -1.93
C ASP A 100 -2.59 17.29 -3.26
N ALA A 101 -1.43 16.65 -3.37
CA ALA A 101 -0.65 16.68 -4.61
C ALA A 101 -1.19 15.75 -5.69
N LEU A 102 -2.16 14.89 -5.36
CA LEU A 102 -2.77 14.04 -6.36
C LEU A 102 -3.64 14.88 -7.30
N PRO A 103 -3.83 14.43 -8.55
CA PRO A 103 -4.78 15.09 -9.43
C PRO A 103 -6.19 15.04 -8.84
N SER A 104 -7.06 15.94 -9.28
CA SER A 104 -8.39 16.07 -8.71
C SER A 104 -9.26 14.83 -8.92
N SER A 105 -8.97 14.01 -9.93
CA SER A 105 -9.71 12.77 -10.15
C SER A 105 -8.75 11.65 -10.46
N PHE A 106 -9.20 10.41 -10.19
CA PHE A 106 -8.39 9.24 -10.54
C PHE A 106 -8.21 9.13 -12.04
N ARG A 107 -9.20 9.58 -12.80
CA ARG A 107 -9.10 9.57 -14.25
C ARG A 107 -7.89 10.36 -14.73
N GLU A 108 -7.66 11.53 -14.14
CA GLU A 108 -6.48 12.33 -14.47
C GLU A 108 -5.20 11.66 -14.02
N TYR A 109 -5.23 11.06 -12.82
CA TYR A 109 -4.09 10.34 -12.30
C TYR A 109 -3.69 9.20 -13.25
N ALA A 110 -4.66 8.41 -13.67
CA ALA A 110 -4.40 7.28 -14.56
C ALA A 110 -3.85 7.76 -15.90
N LYS A 111 -4.35 8.87 -16.39
CA LYS A 111 -3.89 9.44 -17.65
C LYS A 111 -2.43 9.84 -17.55
N GLU A 112 -2.01 10.40 -16.42
CA GLU A 112 -0.62 10.81 -16.21
C GLU A 112 0.30 9.62 -16.04
N HIS A 113 -0.18 8.51 -15.49
CA HIS A 113 0.65 7.39 -15.10
C HIS A 113 0.50 6.17 -16.01
N SER A 114 -0.34 6.26 -17.04
CA SER A 114 -0.55 5.13 -17.96
C SER A 114 0.35 5.21 -19.17
N ARG A 115 1.19 6.20 -19.25
CA ARG A 115 2.08 6.35 -20.38
C ARG A 115 3.12 5.29 -20.36
N SER A 116 3.40 4.73 -21.45
CA SER A 116 4.42 3.71 -21.54
C SER A 116 5.68 4.23 -22.16
#